data_d33b5789691d3f594065009ae64131c2
#
_entry.id   d33b5789691d3f594065009ae64131c2
#
_cell.length_a   1.000
_cell.length_b   1.000
_cell.length_c   1.000
_cell.angle_alpha   90.00
_cell.angle_beta   90.00
_cell.angle_gamma   90.00
#
_symmetry.space_group_name_H-M   'P 1'
#
loop_
_entity.id
_entity.type
_entity.pdbx_description
1 polymer ?
#
loop_
_entity_poly.entity_id
_entity_poly.type
_entity_poly.pdbx_seq_one_letter_code
_entity_poly.pdbx_strand_id
1 'polypeptide(L)'
;GSIEGNGTVFLGRYNLTVGSNNLNTTFSGVMTDGGEFRGTGGSLTKIGRGKLVLSHRNTYTGGTTVKRGKLIVNNIGHSGTGSGPVLVNAGMLGGKGIIAGAVTVGTGSGQGATLSPGYLHEAGSPGPLTIQSTLTFNADAICKVEVNSDTATADEVIANGVTINTGAQFSFADLGSGTLIPGTVFTVINNTAATPIAGTFSNLPDGGTFTSNGNTYQVSYEGGDGNDLILTVVP
;
A
#
# COMPACT_ATOMS: atom_id res chain seq x y z
N GLY A 1 -15.26 17.85 6.05
CA GLY A 1 -14.09 18.38 6.75
C GLY A 1 -12.90 17.44 6.71
N SER A 2 -11.87 17.75 7.45
CA SER A 2 -10.68 16.92 7.68
C SER A 2 -10.62 16.46 9.13
N ILE A 3 -9.70 15.53 9.41
CA ILE A 3 -9.36 15.13 10.77
C ILE A 3 -7.86 15.30 10.97
N GLU A 4 -7.48 15.83 12.13
CA GLU A 4 -6.09 16.01 12.55
C GLU A 4 -5.97 15.99 14.07
N GLY A 5 -4.74 15.92 14.61
CA GLY A 5 -4.49 15.90 16.04
C GLY A 5 -4.28 14.49 16.61
N ASN A 6 -4.35 14.36 17.95
CA ASN A 6 -3.94 13.16 18.68
C ASN A 6 -4.97 12.63 19.69
N GLY A 7 -6.22 13.09 19.62
CA GLY A 7 -7.28 12.64 20.50
C GLY A 7 -7.84 11.26 20.16
N THR A 8 -8.82 10.81 20.95
CA THR A 8 -9.59 9.59 20.68
C THR A 8 -10.91 9.95 20.01
N VAL A 9 -11.23 9.25 18.91
CA VAL A 9 -12.48 9.37 18.19
C VAL A 9 -13.25 8.07 18.31
N PHE A 10 -14.40 8.10 18.93
CA PHE A 10 -15.32 6.97 19.05
C PHE A 10 -16.27 6.96 17.87
N LEU A 11 -16.12 5.99 16.99
CA LEU A 11 -16.97 5.84 15.79
C LEU A 11 -18.27 5.09 16.11
N GLY A 12 -18.26 4.25 17.16
CA GLY A 12 -19.38 3.34 17.43
C GLY A 12 -19.60 2.42 16.24
N ARG A 13 -20.80 2.49 15.66
CA ARG A 13 -21.19 1.74 14.44
C ARG A 13 -21.27 2.64 13.19
N TYR A 14 -20.79 3.87 13.27
CA TYR A 14 -20.97 4.85 12.22
C TYR A 14 -19.74 4.97 11.32
N ASN A 15 -19.97 5.50 10.11
CA ASN A 15 -18.92 5.85 9.19
C ASN A 15 -18.47 7.30 9.40
N LEU A 16 -17.18 7.49 9.55
CA LEU A 16 -16.54 8.82 9.52
C LEU A 16 -16.05 9.11 8.11
N THR A 17 -16.60 10.13 7.46
CA THR A 17 -16.12 10.60 6.16
C THR A 17 -15.26 11.83 6.30
N VAL A 18 -14.03 11.80 5.78
CA VAL A 18 -13.04 12.89 5.91
C VAL A 18 -12.40 13.27 4.57
N GLY A 19 -11.95 14.51 4.46
CA GLY A 19 -11.16 15.03 3.35
C GLY A 19 -11.92 15.89 2.34
N SER A 20 -13.20 16.26 2.59
CA SER A 20 -13.99 17.08 1.66
C SER A 20 -13.40 18.48 1.40
N ASN A 21 -12.62 19.02 2.32
CA ASN A 21 -11.91 20.31 2.19
C ASN A 21 -10.57 20.22 1.44
N ASN A 22 -10.17 19.01 0.99
CA ASN A 22 -8.93 18.74 0.24
C ASN A 22 -7.61 19.10 0.96
N LEU A 23 -7.62 19.27 2.27
CA LEU A 23 -6.43 19.55 3.06
C LEU A 23 -5.57 18.30 3.25
N ASN A 24 -4.27 18.52 3.41
CA ASN A 24 -3.33 17.50 3.86
C ASN A 24 -3.29 17.53 5.39
N THR A 25 -3.64 16.42 6.02
CA THR A 25 -3.72 16.34 7.48
C THR A 25 -3.06 15.08 8.01
N THR A 26 -2.65 15.13 9.29
CA THR A 26 -2.11 13.99 10.03
C THR A 26 -2.96 13.77 11.29
N PHE A 27 -3.46 12.55 11.44
CA PHE A 27 -4.12 12.09 12.63
C PHE A 27 -3.22 11.09 13.37
N SER A 28 -2.76 11.49 14.53
CA SER A 28 -1.91 10.70 15.43
C SER A 28 -2.64 10.18 16.66
N GLY A 29 -3.96 10.36 16.70
CA GLY A 29 -4.83 9.81 17.72
C GLY A 29 -5.33 8.40 17.41
N VAL A 30 -6.33 7.96 18.15
CA VAL A 30 -6.96 6.64 18.02
C VAL A 30 -8.39 6.78 17.55
N MET A 31 -8.74 6.13 16.44
CA MET A 31 -10.15 5.88 16.07
C MET A 31 -10.53 4.48 16.54
N THR A 32 -11.66 4.37 17.21
CA THR A 32 -12.13 3.12 17.81
C THR A 32 -13.65 2.98 17.69
N ASP A 33 -14.13 1.77 17.81
CA ASP A 33 -15.55 1.50 18.05
C ASP A 33 -15.97 1.94 19.45
N GLY A 34 -17.24 1.77 19.81
CA GLY A 34 -17.74 2.05 21.17
C GLY A 34 -18.04 3.53 21.40
N GLY A 35 -17.73 4.02 22.61
CA GLY A 35 -18.11 5.34 23.09
C GLY A 35 -19.51 5.39 23.70
N GLU A 36 -20.06 6.59 23.86
CA GLU A 36 -21.37 6.84 24.49
C GLU A 36 -22.51 6.05 23.80
N PHE A 37 -22.49 6.01 22.48
CA PHE A 37 -23.51 5.34 21.66
C PHE A 37 -23.27 3.85 21.49
N ARG A 38 -22.24 3.29 22.10
CA ARG A 38 -21.84 1.88 22.01
C ARG A 38 -21.97 1.27 20.60
N GLY A 39 -21.40 0.12 20.36
CA GLY A 39 -21.48 -0.62 19.10
C GLY A 39 -20.13 -0.84 18.47
N THR A 40 -20.13 -1.71 17.48
CA THR A 40 -18.99 -2.10 16.66
C THR A 40 -19.29 -1.86 15.19
N GLY A 41 -18.28 -1.92 14.32
CA GLY A 41 -18.46 -1.67 12.90
C GLY A 41 -18.23 -0.23 12.48
N GLY A 42 -17.61 0.58 13.35
CA GLY A 42 -17.15 1.92 12.99
C GLY A 42 -16.21 1.85 11.79
N SER A 43 -16.32 2.77 10.84
CA SER A 43 -15.57 2.77 9.59
C SER A 43 -15.07 4.14 9.18
N LEU A 44 -14.05 4.17 8.32
CA LEU A 44 -13.46 5.40 7.80
C LEU A 44 -13.62 5.47 6.28
N THR A 45 -14.09 6.59 5.77
CA THR A 45 -14.10 6.89 4.33
C THR A 45 -13.26 8.13 4.04
N LYS A 46 -12.18 7.96 3.28
CA LYS A 46 -11.33 9.05 2.79
C LYS A 46 -11.83 9.52 1.43
N ILE A 47 -12.23 10.79 1.36
CA ILE A 47 -12.64 11.49 0.14
C ILE A 47 -11.74 12.70 -0.12
N GLY A 48 -12.00 13.43 -1.23
CA GLY A 48 -11.26 14.63 -1.59
C GLY A 48 -9.81 14.36 -2.00
N ARG A 49 -9.14 15.36 -2.54
CA ARG A 49 -7.82 15.23 -3.19
C ARG A 49 -6.64 15.25 -2.21
N GLY A 50 -6.84 15.77 -1.01
CA GLY A 50 -5.78 15.90 -0.01
C GLY A 50 -5.31 14.56 0.54
N LYS A 51 -4.22 14.61 1.30
CA LYS A 51 -3.59 13.49 1.99
C LYS A 51 -4.11 13.40 3.42
N LEU A 52 -4.43 12.19 3.87
CA LEU A 52 -4.59 11.85 5.29
C LEU A 52 -3.48 10.89 5.70
N VAL A 53 -2.72 11.25 6.71
CA VAL A 53 -1.74 10.36 7.36
C VAL A 53 -2.34 9.81 8.64
N LEU A 54 -2.36 8.49 8.77
CA LEU A 54 -2.67 7.78 10.02
C LEU A 54 -1.35 7.31 10.62
N SER A 55 -0.88 8.00 11.66
CA SER A 55 0.44 7.75 12.26
C SER A 55 0.38 6.96 13.57
N HIS A 56 -0.81 6.55 13.99
CA HIS A 56 -1.00 5.76 15.21
C HIS A 56 -1.94 4.57 14.96
N ARG A 57 -1.99 3.65 15.94
CA ARG A 57 -2.90 2.50 15.88
C ARG A 57 -4.35 2.94 15.89
N ASN A 58 -5.20 2.23 15.17
CA ASN A 58 -6.64 2.36 15.21
C ASN A 58 -7.29 1.00 15.48
N THR A 59 -8.48 0.98 16.07
CA THR A 59 -9.12 -0.27 16.52
C THR A 59 -10.58 -0.41 16.08
N TYR A 60 -11.05 0.47 15.20
CA TYR A 60 -12.39 0.32 14.59
C TYR A 60 -12.47 -0.92 13.69
N THR A 61 -13.65 -1.51 13.55
CA THR A 61 -13.80 -2.84 12.94
C THR A 61 -14.52 -2.86 11.58
N GLY A 62 -15.16 -1.76 11.17
CA GLY A 62 -15.95 -1.71 9.93
C GLY A 62 -15.15 -1.45 8.65
N GLY A 63 -13.83 -1.24 8.78
CA GLY A 63 -12.93 -1.08 7.63
C GLY A 63 -12.73 0.35 7.16
N THR A 64 -11.92 0.48 6.11
CA THR A 64 -11.50 1.77 5.55
C THR A 64 -11.73 1.79 4.04
N THR A 65 -12.32 2.87 3.52
CA THR A 65 -12.48 3.06 2.07
C THR A 65 -11.78 4.33 1.61
N VAL A 66 -10.90 4.22 0.63
CA VAL A 66 -10.28 5.35 -0.08
C VAL A 66 -11.02 5.56 -1.39
N LYS A 67 -11.73 6.69 -1.51
CA LYS A 67 -12.47 7.07 -2.71
C LYS A 67 -11.75 8.12 -3.54
N ARG A 68 -10.78 8.84 -2.96
CA ARG A 68 -9.99 9.86 -3.65
C ARG A 68 -8.84 10.36 -2.80
N GLY A 69 -7.81 10.94 -3.45
CA GLY A 69 -6.63 11.51 -2.80
C GLY A 69 -5.73 10.43 -2.23
N LYS A 70 -5.10 10.69 -1.09
CA LYS A 70 -4.09 9.79 -0.55
C LYS A 70 -4.40 9.42 0.91
N LEU A 71 -4.35 8.13 1.22
CA LEU A 71 -4.30 7.61 2.59
C LEU A 71 -2.91 7.04 2.83
N ILE A 72 -2.22 7.58 3.82
CA ILE A 72 -0.87 7.14 4.20
C ILE A 72 -0.95 6.49 5.58
N VAL A 73 -0.57 5.23 5.64
CA VAL A 73 -0.53 4.45 6.89
C VAL A 73 0.93 4.42 7.36
N ASN A 74 1.20 5.11 8.47
CA ASN A 74 2.56 5.32 8.97
C ASN A 74 2.67 5.09 10.47
N ASN A 75 1.92 4.14 10.95
CA ASN A 75 1.90 3.70 12.35
C ASN A 75 2.99 2.65 12.62
N ILE A 76 3.23 2.41 13.90
CA ILE A 76 4.17 1.38 14.38
C ILE A 76 3.42 0.38 15.26
N GLY A 77 3.71 -0.90 15.09
CA GLY A 77 3.28 -2.01 15.96
C GLY A 77 1.93 -2.61 15.60
N HIS A 78 0.83 -1.90 15.66
CA HIS A 78 -0.52 -2.40 15.42
C HIS A 78 -1.14 -1.79 14.16
N SER A 79 -2.33 -2.23 13.74
CA SER A 79 -2.97 -1.70 12.52
C SER A 79 -3.26 -0.19 12.58
N GLY A 80 -2.88 0.53 11.54
CA GLY A 80 -3.24 1.94 11.35
C GLY A 80 -4.65 2.15 10.80
N THR A 81 -5.32 1.10 10.33
CA THR A 81 -6.65 1.16 9.68
C THR A 81 -7.70 0.31 10.38
N GLY A 82 -7.50 0.01 11.67
CA GLY A 82 -8.38 -0.92 12.38
C GLY A 82 -8.21 -2.37 11.90
N SER A 83 -9.20 -3.22 12.17
CA SER A 83 -9.15 -4.65 11.83
C SER A 83 -9.97 -5.02 10.58
N GLY A 84 -10.86 -4.13 10.13
CA GLY A 84 -11.70 -4.40 8.96
C GLY A 84 -10.95 -4.22 7.63
N PRO A 85 -11.58 -4.59 6.50
CA PRO A 85 -10.96 -4.52 5.19
C PRO A 85 -10.64 -3.09 4.76
N VAL A 86 -9.62 -2.95 3.89
CA VAL A 86 -9.25 -1.67 3.25
C VAL A 86 -9.55 -1.75 1.77
N LEU A 87 -10.45 -0.89 1.29
CA LEU A 87 -10.86 -0.78 -0.10
C LEU A 87 -10.30 0.51 -0.71
N VAL A 88 -9.44 0.40 -1.69
CA VAL A 88 -8.90 1.55 -2.44
C VAL A 88 -9.61 1.62 -3.77
N ASN A 89 -10.78 2.29 -3.80
CA ASN A 89 -11.61 2.35 -5.01
C ASN A 89 -11.05 3.34 -6.04
N ALA A 90 -10.41 4.40 -5.56
CA ALA A 90 -9.66 5.35 -6.38
C ALA A 90 -8.69 6.15 -5.50
N GLY A 91 -7.67 6.74 -6.14
CA GLY A 91 -6.61 7.44 -5.40
C GLY A 91 -5.49 6.51 -4.96
N MET A 92 -4.89 6.75 -3.80
CA MET A 92 -3.68 6.06 -3.38
C MET A 92 -3.74 5.61 -1.91
N LEU A 93 -3.30 4.38 -1.67
CA LEU A 93 -2.90 3.87 -0.36
C LEU A 93 -1.38 3.73 -0.35
N GLY A 94 -0.73 4.19 0.70
CA GLY A 94 0.72 4.05 0.83
C GLY A 94 1.20 4.16 2.27
N GLY A 95 2.51 4.25 2.44
CA GLY A 95 3.17 4.39 3.75
C GLY A 95 4.07 3.22 4.10
N LYS A 96 4.53 3.21 5.36
CA LYS A 96 5.45 2.20 5.94
C LYS A 96 4.84 1.54 7.19
N GLY A 97 3.54 1.65 7.35
CA GLY A 97 2.84 1.15 8.53
C GLY A 97 2.33 -0.28 8.38
N ILE A 98 1.40 -0.60 9.26
CA ILE A 98 0.80 -1.94 9.37
C ILE A 98 -0.71 -1.82 9.15
N ILE A 99 -1.26 -2.71 8.33
CA ILE A 99 -2.67 -2.90 8.03
C ILE A 99 -3.04 -4.34 8.42
N ALA A 100 -4.01 -4.51 9.33
CA ALA A 100 -4.41 -5.86 9.75
C ALA A 100 -5.43 -6.50 8.81
N GLY A 101 -6.32 -5.71 8.22
CA GLY A 101 -7.36 -6.21 7.32
C GLY A 101 -6.87 -6.50 5.90
N ALA A 102 -7.64 -7.28 5.17
CA ALA A 102 -7.41 -7.51 3.75
C ALA A 102 -7.46 -6.19 2.96
N VAL A 103 -6.57 -6.04 1.98
CA VAL A 103 -6.50 -4.85 1.12
C VAL A 103 -6.91 -5.21 -0.30
N THR A 104 -7.83 -4.44 -0.85
CA THR A 104 -8.21 -4.51 -2.27
C THR A 104 -7.93 -3.19 -2.94
N VAL A 105 -7.13 -3.20 -4.00
CA VAL A 105 -6.75 -2.03 -4.79
C VAL A 105 -7.44 -2.09 -6.14
N GLY A 106 -8.19 -1.04 -6.47
CA GLY A 106 -9.02 -0.98 -7.67
C GLY A 106 -10.40 -1.59 -7.48
N THR A 107 -11.28 -1.29 -8.41
CA THR A 107 -12.67 -1.81 -8.49
C THR A 107 -12.87 -2.78 -9.65
N GLY A 108 -11.84 -2.96 -10.48
CA GLY A 108 -11.87 -3.78 -11.69
C GLY A 108 -12.27 -3.02 -12.95
N SER A 109 -12.91 -1.86 -12.84
CA SER A 109 -13.36 -1.06 -13.98
C SER A 109 -13.41 0.45 -13.67
N GLY A 110 -12.76 0.88 -12.61
CA GLY A 110 -12.78 2.27 -12.14
C GLY A 110 -11.78 3.19 -12.84
N GLN A 111 -11.55 4.34 -12.22
CA GLN A 111 -10.56 5.33 -12.68
C GLN A 111 -9.12 4.97 -12.26
N GLY A 112 -8.92 3.79 -11.72
CA GLY A 112 -7.66 3.30 -11.19
C GLY A 112 -7.42 3.69 -9.74
N ALA A 113 -6.74 2.78 -9.03
CA ALA A 113 -6.30 2.96 -7.67
C ALA A 113 -4.83 2.54 -7.57
N THR A 114 -4.08 3.19 -6.69
CA THR A 114 -2.65 2.95 -6.55
C THR A 114 -2.31 2.44 -5.16
N LEU A 115 -1.51 1.38 -5.08
CA LEU A 115 -0.74 1.02 -3.89
C LEU A 115 0.69 1.53 -4.08
N SER A 116 1.22 2.31 -3.12
CA SER A 116 2.58 2.85 -3.16
C SER A 116 3.23 2.66 -1.79
N PRO A 117 3.89 1.52 -1.54
CA PRO A 117 4.66 1.31 -0.32
C PRO A 117 5.74 2.38 -0.17
N GLY A 118 6.29 2.52 1.01
CA GLY A 118 7.41 3.45 1.23
C GLY A 118 7.06 4.93 1.17
N TYR A 119 5.93 5.31 0.60
CA TYR A 119 5.56 6.70 0.37
C TYR A 119 5.53 7.50 1.66
N LEU A 120 6.54 8.28 1.86
CA LEU A 120 6.59 9.37 2.81
C LEU A 120 7.06 10.65 2.10
N HIS A 121 6.94 11.75 2.72
CA HIS A 121 7.09 13.11 2.27
C HIS A 121 8.32 13.46 1.41
N GLU A 122 9.35 12.61 1.34
CA GLU A 122 10.61 12.92 0.73
C GLU A 122 11.03 11.79 -0.21
N ALA A 123 11.43 12.16 -1.41
CA ALA A 123 12.05 11.25 -2.37
C ALA A 123 13.23 10.53 -1.69
N GLY A 124 13.25 9.20 -1.76
CA GLY A 124 14.43 8.43 -1.39
C GLY A 124 14.41 7.74 -0.03
N SER A 125 13.26 7.50 0.58
CA SER A 125 13.17 6.65 1.76
C SER A 125 12.28 5.44 1.52
N PRO A 126 12.74 4.42 0.79
CA PRO A 126 12.03 3.17 0.63
C PRO A 126 11.75 2.48 1.97
N GLY A 127 10.75 1.63 2.01
CA GLY A 127 10.46 0.83 3.18
C GLY A 127 9.13 0.08 3.08
N PRO A 128 8.95 -0.95 3.93
CA PRO A 128 7.85 -1.88 3.77
C PRO A 128 6.51 -1.30 4.26
N LEU A 129 5.45 -1.57 3.48
CA LEU A 129 4.07 -1.51 3.93
C LEU A 129 3.62 -2.94 4.26
N THR A 130 3.26 -3.19 5.51
CA THR A 130 2.86 -4.53 5.96
C THR A 130 1.35 -4.69 5.97
N ILE A 131 0.85 -5.67 5.22
CA ILE A 131 -0.55 -6.10 5.20
C ILE A 131 -0.61 -7.49 5.83
N GLN A 132 -1.14 -7.60 7.05
CA GLN A 132 -1.18 -8.87 7.81
C GLN A 132 -2.23 -9.86 7.27
N SER A 133 -2.85 -9.56 6.16
CA SER A 133 -3.88 -10.34 5.49
C SER A 133 -3.63 -10.34 3.98
N THR A 134 -4.62 -10.71 3.19
CA THR A 134 -4.51 -10.79 1.74
C THR A 134 -4.45 -9.41 1.06
N LEU A 135 -3.73 -9.36 -0.05
CA LEU A 135 -3.67 -8.22 -0.97
C LEU A 135 -4.19 -8.62 -2.34
N THR A 136 -5.16 -7.87 -2.85
CA THR A 136 -5.71 -8.07 -4.19
C THR A 136 -5.54 -6.82 -5.03
N PHE A 137 -4.95 -6.95 -6.20
CA PHE A 137 -4.93 -5.93 -7.26
C PHE A 137 -6.00 -6.27 -8.30
N ASN A 138 -7.02 -5.44 -8.42
CA ASN A 138 -8.03 -5.55 -9.48
C ASN A 138 -7.51 -5.00 -10.82
N ALA A 139 -8.24 -5.21 -11.90
CA ALA A 139 -7.80 -4.90 -13.27
C ALA A 139 -7.41 -3.43 -13.51
N ASP A 140 -7.96 -2.49 -12.74
CA ASP A 140 -7.65 -1.06 -12.79
C ASP A 140 -6.64 -0.61 -11.71
N ALA A 141 -5.98 -1.55 -11.03
CA ALA A 141 -5.00 -1.25 -10.00
C ALA A 141 -3.61 -0.97 -10.56
N ILE A 142 -2.87 -0.13 -9.84
CA ILE A 142 -1.45 0.14 -10.07
C ILE A 142 -0.68 -0.17 -8.79
N CYS A 143 0.33 -1.04 -8.88
CA CYS A 143 1.36 -1.18 -7.87
C CYS A 143 2.53 -0.25 -8.24
N LYS A 144 2.75 0.81 -7.48
CA LYS A 144 3.86 1.73 -7.70
C LYS A 144 4.99 1.40 -6.72
N VAL A 145 6.16 1.10 -7.27
CA VAL A 145 7.38 0.78 -6.51
C VAL A 145 8.49 1.76 -6.88
N GLU A 146 9.15 2.27 -5.87
CA GLU A 146 10.32 3.13 -6.02
C GLU A 146 11.57 2.36 -5.57
N VAL A 147 12.62 2.44 -6.39
CA VAL A 147 13.97 1.94 -6.08
C VAL A 147 14.89 3.16 -5.99
N ASN A 148 15.90 3.10 -5.15
CA ASN A 148 16.97 4.08 -5.13
C ASN A 148 18.28 3.36 -5.45
N SER A 149 18.76 3.52 -6.68
CA SER A 149 19.99 2.88 -7.16
C SER A 149 21.27 3.42 -6.51
N ASP A 150 21.23 4.64 -5.91
CA ASP A 150 22.38 5.20 -5.20
C ASP A 150 22.61 4.48 -3.85
N THR A 151 21.56 3.93 -3.25
CA THR A 151 21.59 3.26 -1.94
C THR A 151 21.27 1.76 -2.00
N ALA A 152 20.94 1.23 -3.20
CA ALA A 152 20.48 -0.13 -3.42
C ALA A 152 19.31 -0.52 -2.48
N THR A 153 18.30 0.34 -2.39
CA THR A 153 17.10 0.12 -1.57
C THR A 153 15.84 0.21 -2.41
N ALA A 154 14.79 -0.48 -2.01
CA ALA A 154 13.51 -0.51 -2.72
C ALA A 154 12.31 -0.39 -1.77
N ASP A 155 11.20 0.06 -2.32
CA ASP A 155 9.90 -0.12 -1.69
C ASP A 155 9.52 -1.59 -1.67
N GLU A 156 8.84 -2.00 -0.60
CA GLU A 156 8.36 -3.37 -0.42
C GLU A 156 6.93 -3.38 0.10
N VAL A 157 6.11 -4.27 -0.38
CA VAL A 157 4.86 -4.64 0.28
C VAL A 157 4.99 -6.06 0.83
N ILE A 158 4.65 -6.25 2.10
CA ILE A 158 4.60 -7.56 2.75
C ILE A 158 3.13 -7.92 2.91
N ALA A 159 2.69 -9.08 2.38
CA ALA A 159 1.29 -9.50 2.47
C ALA A 159 1.16 -11.02 2.66
N ASN A 160 0.10 -11.45 3.34
CA ASN A 160 -0.18 -12.87 3.55
C ASN A 160 -1.19 -13.37 2.49
N GLY A 161 -0.69 -13.62 1.30
CA GLY A 161 -1.45 -14.00 0.11
C GLY A 161 -1.70 -12.82 -0.83
N VAL A 162 -1.27 -12.98 -2.09
CA VAL A 162 -1.34 -11.94 -3.11
C VAL A 162 -2.05 -12.45 -4.35
N THR A 163 -3.01 -11.66 -4.84
CA THR A 163 -3.72 -11.91 -6.10
C THR A 163 -3.60 -10.69 -7.01
N ILE A 164 -3.18 -10.91 -8.25
CA ILE A 164 -3.04 -9.89 -9.29
C ILE A 164 -3.98 -10.26 -10.43
N ASN A 165 -5.08 -9.54 -10.56
CA ASN A 165 -6.05 -9.77 -11.60
C ASN A 165 -5.57 -9.19 -12.94
N THR A 166 -5.91 -9.86 -14.04
CA THR A 166 -5.56 -9.41 -15.40
C THR A 166 -6.00 -7.97 -15.62
N GLY A 167 -5.09 -7.13 -16.12
CA GLY A 167 -5.28 -5.70 -16.30
C GLY A 167 -4.52 -4.85 -15.29
N ALA A 168 -4.25 -5.35 -14.08
CA ALA A 168 -3.42 -4.66 -13.10
C ALA A 168 -2.04 -4.30 -13.65
N GLN A 169 -1.53 -3.13 -13.30
CA GLN A 169 -0.29 -2.57 -13.82
C GLN A 169 0.76 -2.41 -12.73
N PHE A 170 2.01 -2.56 -13.11
CA PHE A 170 3.17 -2.22 -12.30
C PHE A 170 3.76 -0.90 -12.77
N SER A 171 4.11 -0.02 -11.85
CA SER A 171 4.78 1.25 -12.12
C SER A 171 6.09 1.29 -11.34
N PHE A 172 7.19 1.45 -12.04
CA PHE A 172 8.54 1.49 -11.48
C PHE A 172 9.13 2.90 -11.61
N ALA A 173 9.84 3.33 -10.58
CA ALA A 173 10.65 4.55 -10.64
C ALA A 173 11.96 4.32 -9.90
N ASP A 174 13.08 4.59 -10.55
CA ASP A 174 14.39 4.67 -9.90
C ASP A 174 14.65 6.14 -9.51
N LEU A 175 14.82 6.38 -8.23
CA LEU A 175 15.05 7.71 -7.64
C LEU A 175 16.54 8.07 -7.60
N GLY A 176 17.42 7.08 -7.81
CA GLY A 176 18.86 7.24 -7.87
C GLY A 176 19.39 7.41 -9.30
N SER A 177 20.69 7.53 -9.41
CA SER A 177 21.45 7.58 -10.65
C SER A 177 22.64 6.61 -10.65
N GLY A 178 22.75 5.81 -9.61
CA GLY A 178 23.85 4.86 -9.41
C GLY A 178 23.76 3.65 -10.34
N THR A 179 24.92 3.08 -10.68
CA THR A 179 25.01 1.80 -11.35
C THR A 179 25.00 0.69 -10.30
N LEU A 180 24.01 -0.17 -10.36
CA LEU A 180 23.88 -1.32 -9.48
C LEU A 180 24.76 -2.48 -9.92
N ILE A 181 25.20 -3.28 -8.96
CA ILE A 181 25.99 -4.47 -9.22
C ILE A 181 25.06 -5.57 -9.76
N PRO A 182 25.38 -6.22 -10.91
CA PRO A 182 24.62 -7.38 -11.37
C PRO A 182 24.53 -8.46 -10.28
N GLY A 183 23.33 -9.03 -10.11
CA GLY A 183 23.00 -9.93 -9.02
C GLY A 183 22.37 -9.24 -7.79
N THR A 184 22.30 -7.91 -7.75
CA THR A 184 21.51 -7.22 -6.71
C THR A 184 20.04 -7.58 -6.85
N VAL A 185 19.39 -7.98 -5.75
CA VAL A 185 17.97 -8.40 -5.72
C VAL A 185 17.17 -7.43 -4.89
N PHE A 186 16.03 -7.01 -5.41
CA PHE A 186 15.01 -6.23 -4.70
C PHE A 186 13.73 -7.06 -4.58
N THR A 187 13.32 -7.38 -3.36
CA THR A 187 11.98 -7.94 -3.10
C THR A 187 10.99 -6.78 -3.06
N VAL A 188 10.08 -6.74 -4.02
CA VAL A 188 9.08 -5.66 -4.13
C VAL A 188 7.69 -6.08 -3.64
N ILE A 189 7.39 -7.39 -3.72
CA ILE A 189 6.26 -8.00 -3.01
C ILE A 189 6.77 -9.24 -2.29
N ASN A 190 6.72 -9.21 -0.98
CA ASN A 190 7.02 -10.34 -0.10
C ASN A 190 5.69 -11.01 0.28
N ASN A 191 5.43 -12.16 -0.30
CA ASN A 191 4.21 -12.92 -0.08
C ASN A 191 4.45 -13.97 1.03
N THR A 192 4.06 -13.68 2.23
CA THR A 192 4.28 -14.56 3.40
C THR A 192 3.32 -15.75 3.49
N ALA A 193 2.41 -15.93 2.52
CA ALA A 193 1.59 -17.14 2.43
C ALA A 193 2.39 -18.30 1.83
N ALA A 194 2.01 -19.53 2.14
CA ALA A 194 2.63 -20.71 1.55
C ALA A 194 2.24 -20.96 0.07
N THR A 195 1.35 -20.16 -0.48
CA THR A 195 0.90 -20.27 -1.88
C THR A 195 1.57 -19.22 -2.75
N PRO A 196 1.89 -19.52 -4.02
CA PRO A 196 2.41 -18.54 -4.95
C PRO A 196 1.50 -17.30 -5.11
N ILE A 197 2.08 -16.19 -5.58
CA ILE A 197 1.31 -15.05 -6.07
C ILE A 197 0.40 -15.53 -7.21
N ALA A 198 -0.90 -15.27 -7.11
CA ALA A 198 -1.86 -15.63 -8.13
C ALA A 198 -1.92 -14.54 -9.22
N GLY A 199 -1.47 -14.86 -10.45
CA GLY A 199 -1.42 -13.93 -11.59
C GLY A 199 -0.19 -13.04 -11.61
N THR A 200 -0.09 -12.20 -12.65
CA THR A 200 1.03 -11.27 -12.88
C THR A 200 0.52 -9.91 -13.32
N PHE A 201 1.29 -8.86 -13.11
CA PHE A 201 0.97 -7.54 -13.68
C PHE A 201 1.04 -7.59 -15.21
N SER A 202 0.06 -6.99 -15.89
CA SER A 202 -0.08 -7.09 -17.35
C SER A 202 1.08 -6.50 -18.13
N ASN A 203 1.86 -5.61 -17.53
CA ASN A 203 3.05 -4.99 -18.10
C ASN A 203 4.37 -5.45 -17.47
N LEU A 204 4.33 -6.47 -16.61
CA LEU A 204 5.50 -7.01 -15.94
C LEU A 204 5.46 -8.56 -15.97
N PRO A 205 5.69 -9.18 -17.13
CA PRO A 205 5.63 -10.63 -17.25
C PRO A 205 6.78 -11.31 -16.47
N ASP A 206 6.50 -12.51 -15.97
CA ASP A 206 7.53 -13.34 -15.34
C ASP A 206 8.65 -13.66 -16.32
N GLY A 207 9.91 -13.65 -15.84
CA GLY A 207 11.12 -13.80 -16.67
C GLY A 207 11.44 -12.60 -17.57
N GLY A 208 10.55 -11.60 -17.65
CA GLY A 208 10.75 -10.40 -18.45
C GLY A 208 11.86 -9.50 -17.93
N THR A 209 12.35 -8.59 -18.78
CA THR A 209 13.35 -7.59 -18.40
C THR A 209 12.91 -6.19 -18.78
N PHE A 210 13.36 -5.20 -18.01
CA PHE A 210 13.21 -3.79 -18.32
C PHE A 210 14.42 -2.99 -17.84
N THR A 211 14.67 -1.81 -18.44
CA THR A 211 15.80 -0.95 -18.07
C THR A 211 15.30 0.39 -17.49
N SER A 212 15.93 0.84 -16.43
CA SER A 212 15.72 2.15 -15.84
C SER A 212 17.04 2.73 -15.32
N ASN A 213 17.33 4.00 -15.62
CA ASN A 213 18.58 4.70 -15.26
C ASN A 213 19.85 3.89 -15.51
N GLY A 214 19.90 3.17 -16.65
CA GLY A 214 21.06 2.37 -17.05
C GLY A 214 21.19 1.01 -16.34
N ASN A 215 20.32 0.68 -15.40
CA ASN A 215 20.26 -0.63 -14.77
C ASN A 215 19.18 -1.50 -15.45
N THR A 216 19.51 -2.75 -15.76
CA THR A 216 18.56 -3.72 -16.32
C THR A 216 18.08 -4.65 -15.22
N TYR A 217 16.77 -4.84 -15.12
CA TYR A 217 16.12 -5.65 -14.10
C TYR A 217 15.42 -6.85 -14.74
N GLN A 218 15.66 -8.04 -14.23
CA GLN A 218 14.92 -9.25 -14.56
C GLN A 218 13.83 -9.49 -13.50
N VAL A 219 12.65 -9.84 -13.95
CA VAL A 219 11.45 -10.06 -13.11
C VAL A 219 11.34 -11.54 -12.77
N SER A 220 11.03 -11.87 -11.52
CA SER A 220 10.58 -13.21 -11.14
C SER A 220 9.47 -13.11 -10.11
N TYR A 221 8.43 -13.94 -10.28
CA TYR A 221 7.34 -14.13 -9.29
C TYR A 221 7.59 -15.36 -8.40
N GLU A 222 8.75 -16.00 -8.55
CA GLU A 222 9.19 -17.19 -7.81
C GLU A 222 10.43 -16.85 -6.95
N GLY A 223 10.58 -15.57 -6.54
CA GLY A 223 11.71 -15.14 -5.71
C GLY A 223 11.58 -15.56 -4.25
N GLY A 224 12.60 -15.19 -3.45
CA GLY A 224 12.59 -15.44 -2.02
C GLY A 224 12.50 -16.92 -1.68
N ASP A 225 11.42 -17.31 -1.03
CA ASP A 225 11.10 -18.71 -0.71
C ASP A 225 10.28 -19.43 -1.82
N GLY A 226 10.21 -18.83 -3.01
CA GLY A 226 9.56 -19.40 -4.21
C GLY A 226 8.19 -18.79 -4.54
N ASN A 227 7.83 -17.67 -3.92
CA ASN A 227 6.50 -17.08 -4.06
C ASN A 227 6.47 -15.54 -3.98
N ASP A 228 7.63 -14.90 -4.08
CA ASP A 228 7.80 -13.44 -4.03
C ASP A 228 7.96 -12.83 -5.41
N LEU A 229 7.52 -11.57 -5.56
CA LEU A 229 7.92 -10.77 -6.72
C LEU A 229 9.25 -10.07 -6.43
N ILE A 230 10.27 -10.45 -7.18
CA ILE A 230 11.61 -9.86 -7.10
C ILE A 230 12.03 -9.23 -8.42
N LEU A 231 12.93 -8.26 -8.30
CA LEU A 231 13.66 -7.65 -9.41
C LEU A 231 15.15 -7.91 -9.20
N THR A 232 15.78 -8.63 -10.13
CA THR A 232 17.23 -8.92 -10.09
C THR A 232 17.96 -8.07 -11.12
N VAL A 233 18.98 -7.35 -10.69
CA VAL A 233 19.84 -6.60 -11.62
C VAL A 233 20.65 -7.57 -12.46
N VAL A 234 20.56 -7.42 -13.78
CA VAL A 234 21.30 -8.25 -14.77
C VAL A 234 22.22 -7.38 -15.61
N PRO A 235 23.26 -7.98 -16.25
CA PRO A 235 24.20 -7.27 -17.11
C PRO A 235 23.55 -6.50 -18.25
#